data_4bb40f3a01a6ebf257a71d9d04bc0264
#
_entry.id   4bb40f3a01a6ebf257a71d9d04bc0264
#
_cell.length_a   1.000
_cell.length_b   1.000
_cell.length_c   1.000
_cell.angle_alpha   90.00
_cell.angle_beta   90.00
_cell.angle_gamma   90.00
#
_symmetry.space_group_name_H-M   'P 1'
#
loop_
_entity.id
_entity.type
_entity.pdbx_description
1 polymer ?
#
loop_
_entity_poly.entity_id
_entity_poly.type
_entity_poly.pdbx_seq_one_letter_code
_entity_poly.pdbx_strand_id
1 'polypeptide(L)'
;MVVAHNRYREAIPSGENVIVDTEIVQLRAAGVEVLPFQRSSDSIGDLPAAEKALLPISPIYGRSAQRDLAALLEQERPDVLHLHNPYPLLSPWVIRTAHAHGVPVVQTVHNYRQVCSSGLYFRDGHNCTDCRGKLLGWPAVRHKCYRGSAAQSALMATTLAVHRPTWRSVDQFIALTDRIAAHLRDYGIPDERITIKPNCLPDPGDPLPLGEGFLYAARLSPEKGLALLLDAWQRHPDGALGPLRIAGEGDLRPLAEKVAAERSDVTYLGALDRTEMDRERTAAAVVVAVPTWNDVLPTVILEALAAGRPVLGTAVGGIPYLLGVDESPSAEIAGWLAQPEAAALAAALPIARAEAVARGPLARARYRQFFHPEVLTARLIDIYTGLTANSDQTSR
;
A
#
# COMPACT_ATOMS: atom_id res chain seq x y z
N MET A 1 -13.38 17.28 -9.09
CA MET A 1 -13.43 15.82 -8.83
C MET A 1 -13.61 15.50 -7.34
N VAL A 2 -14.10 14.30 -6.99
CA VAL A 2 -14.20 13.83 -5.59
C VAL A 2 -13.15 12.75 -5.32
N VAL A 3 -12.43 12.83 -4.18
CA VAL A 3 -11.58 11.76 -3.68
C VAL A 3 -12.26 11.09 -2.48
N ALA A 4 -12.67 9.82 -2.65
CA ALA A 4 -13.38 9.05 -1.64
C ALA A 4 -12.43 8.07 -0.93
N HIS A 5 -12.30 8.19 0.40
CA HIS A 5 -11.40 7.36 1.19
C HIS A 5 -11.90 7.16 2.62
N ASN A 6 -11.91 5.91 3.07
CA ASN A 6 -12.08 5.61 4.48
C ASN A 6 -10.71 5.49 5.16
N ARG A 7 -10.37 6.48 5.95
CA ARG A 7 -9.09 6.54 6.66
C ARG A 7 -8.98 5.44 7.69
N TYR A 8 -7.81 4.84 7.79
CA TYR A 8 -7.45 3.99 8.90
C TYR A 8 -7.26 4.83 10.17
N ARG A 9 -7.29 4.18 11.33
CA ARG A 9 -7.10 4.86 12.60
C ARG A 9 -5.76 5.57 12.66
N GLU A 10 -5.72 6.77 13.21
CA GLU A 10 -4.52 7.58 13.33
C GLU A 10 -3.45 6.92 14.21
N ALA A 11 -3.87 6.20 15.25
CA ALA A 11 -2.98 5.43 16.12
C ALA A 11 -2.25 4.27 15.41
N ILE A 12 -2.65 3.93 14.17
CA ILE A 12 -2.02 2.87 13.37
C ILE A 12 -1.42 3.50 12.12
N PRO A 13 -0.09 3.64 12.02
CA PRO A 13 0.55 4.18 10.84
C PRO A 13 0.07 3.47 9.56
N SER A 14 -0.44 4.25 8.61
CA SER A 14 -1.00 3.74 7.36
C SER A 14 -0.38 4.47 6.17
N GLY A 15 0.41 3.73 5.39
CA GLY A 15 0.96 4.25 4.13
C GLY A 15 -0.14 4.67 3.16
N GLU A 16 -1.30 4.01 3.17
CA GLU A 16 -2.43 4.35 2.30
C GLU A 16 -3.00 5.74 2.63
N ASN A 17 -3.17 6.08 3.93
CA ASN A 17 -3.60 7.42 4.32
C ASN A 17 -2.61 8.49 3.82
N VAL A 18 -1.31 8.26 3.98
CA VAL A 18 -0.25 9.19 3.52
C VAL A 18 -0.30 9.38 2.00
N ILE A 19 -0.49 8.29 1.25
CA ILE A 19 -0.60 8.35 -0.22
C ILE A 19 -1.80 9.18 -0.65
N VAL A 20 -2.98 8.96 -0.05
CA VAL A 20 -4.20 9.71 -0.41
C VAL A 20 -4.04 11.21 -0.10
N ASP A 21 -3.49 11.55 1.07
CA ASP A 21 -3.25 12.95 1.44
C ASP A 21 -2.23 13.60 0.49
N THR A 22 -1.16 12.89 0.15
CA THR A 22 -0.15 13.35 -0.81
C THR A 22 -0.76 13.58 -2.20
N GLU A 23 -1.57 12.63 -2.68
CA GLU A 23 -2.22 12.72 -4.00
C GLU A 23 -3.18 13.92 -4.08
N ILE A 24 -3.97 14.18 -3.02
CA ILE A 24 -4.84 15.36 -2.94
C ILE A 24 -4.02 16.65 -3.04
N VAL A 25 -2.91 16.75 -2.32
CA VAL A 25 -2.04 17.94 -2.34
C VAL A 25 -1.44 18.15 -3.74
N GLN A 26 -0.95 17.09 -4.37
CA GLN A 26 -0.34 17.14 -5.70
C GLN A 26 -1.35 17.50 -6.79
N LEU A 27 -2.56 16.92 -6.76
CA LEU A 27 -3.63 17.25 -7.70
C LEU A 27 -4.03 18.73 -7.60
N ARG A 28 -4.16 19.25 -6.37
CA ARG A 28 -4.45 20.67 -6.14
C ARG A 28 -3.33 21.59 -6.63
N ALA A 29 -2.08 21.19 -6.40
CA ALA A 29 -0.93 21.93 -6.91
C ALA A 29 -0.87 21.95 -8.45
N ALA A 30 -1.40 20.92 -9.10
CA ALA A 30 -1.56 20.82 -10.55
C ALA A 30 -2.82 21.54 -11.10
N GLY A 31 -3.57 22.26 -10.25
CA GLY A 31 -4.75 23.04 -10.66
C GLY A 31 -6.06 22.25 -10.70
N VAL A 32 -6.09 21.01 -10.20
CA VAL A 32 -7.31 20.20 -10.13
C VAL A 32 -8.11 20.61 -8.87
N GLU A 33 -9.39 20.92 -9.05
CA GLU A 33 -10.29 21.09 -7.91
C GLU A 33 -10.62 19.76 -7.28
N VAL A 34 -10.19 19.54 -6.03
CA VAL A 34 -10.38 18.27 -5.29
C VAL A 34 -11.25 18.47 -4.08
N LEU A 35 -12.36 17.74 -4.04
CA LEU A 35 -13.33 17.65 -2.96
C LEU A 35 -13.07 16.35 -2.16
N PRO A 36 -12.50 16.40 -0.94
CA PRO A 36 -12.27 15.21 -0.15
C PRO A 36 -13.60 14.68 0.43
N PHE A 37 -13.97 13.45 0.11
CA PHE A 37 -15.07 12.72 0.72
C PHE A 37 -14.51 11.61 1.62
N GLN A 38 -14.17 11.97 2.84
CA GLN A 38 -13.47 11.06 3.75
C GLN A 38 -14.33 10.69 4.96
N ARG A 39 -14.11 9.46 5.45
CA ARG A 39 -14.59 8.99 6.77
C ARG A 39 -13.37 8.47 7.54
N SER A 40 -13.34 8.67 8.86
CA SER A 40 -12.27 8.13 9.69
C SER A 40 -12.77 6.95 10.52
N SER A 41 -11.95 5.91 10.60
CA SER A 41 -12.20 4.80 11.52
C SER A 41 -12.08 5.21 13.00
N ASP A 42 -11.48 6.37 13.30
CA ASP A 42 -11.44 6.93 14.65
C ASP A 42 -12.83 7.40 15.10
N SER A 43 -13.61 7.99 14.19
CA SER A 43 -14.95 8.48 14.50
C SER A 43 -15.97 7.38 14.84
N ILE A 44 -15.62 6.10 14.68
CA ILE A 44 -16.51 4.97 15.02
C ILE A 44 -16.92 5.03 16.50
N GLY A 45 -16.02 5.47 17.39
CA GLY A 45 -16.31 5.63 18.83
C GLY A 45 -17.39 6.65 19.13
N ASP A 46 -17.52 7.68 18.30
CA ASP A 46 -18.37 8.84 18.51
C ASP A 46 -19.73 8.75 17.77
N LEU A 47 -19.91 7.71 16.96
CA LEU A 47 -21.16 7.52 16.21
C LEU A 47 -22.36 7.37 17.17
N PRO A 48 -23.54 7.88 16.77
CA PRO A 48 -24.80 7.66 17.49
C PRO A 48 -25.10 6.16 17.68
N ALA A 49 -25.80 5.80 18.75
CA ALA A 49 -26.09 4.39 19.05
C ALA A 49 -26.79 3.64 17.91
N ALA A 50 -27.68 4.31 17.17
CA ALA A 50 -28.38 3.75 16.02
C ALA A 50 -27.38 3.44 14.86
N GLU A 51 -26.39 4.31 14.62
CA GLU A 51 -25.37 4.07 13.60
C GLU A 51 -24.37 2.99 14.03
N LYS A 52 -24.01 2.96 15.33
CA LYS A 52 -23.19 1.86 15.88
C LYS A 52 -23.84 0.49 15.70
N ALA A 53 -25.16 0.39 15.88
CA ALA A 53 -25.91 -0.84 15.65
C ALA A 53 -25.85 -1.30 14.19
N LEU A 54 -25.71 -0.37 13.23
CA LEU A 54 -25.61 -0.65 11.80
C LEU A 54 -24.17 -0.88 11.30
N LEU A 55 -23.15 -0.64 12.13
CA LEU A 55 -21.74 -0.84 11.75
C LEU A 55 -21.43 -2.21 11.17
N PRO A 56 -21.98 -3.33 11.69
CA PRO A 56 -21.70 -4.64 11.10
C PRO A 56 -22.09 -4.73 9.62
N ILE A 57 -23.15 -4.05 9.20
CA ILE A 57 -23.60 -4.07 7.80
C ILE A 57 -23.10 -2.89 6.97
N SER A 58 -22.44 -1.91 7.58
CA SER A 58 -21.91 -0.74 6.86
C SER A 58 -20.95 -1.08 5.71
N PRO A 59 -20.14 -2.16 5.75
CA PRO A 59 -19.35 -2.56 4.60
C PRO A 59 -20.20 -2.98 3.39
N ILE A 60 -21.47 -3.41 3.60
CA ILE A 60 -22.41 -3.70 2.51
C ILE A 60 -23.10 -2.42 2.06
N TYR A 61 -23.65 -1.63 3.00
CA TYR A 61 -24.35 -0.38 2.70
C TYR A 61 -24.20 0.63 3.84
N GLY A 62 -23.36 1.63 3.61
CA GLY A 62 -23.16 2.74 4.55
C GLY A 62 -24.20 3.86 4.34
N ARG A 63 -25.38 3.79 4.96
CA ARG A 63 -26.52 4.67 4.68
C ARG A 63 -26.18 6.16 4.77
N SER A 64 -25.50 6.61 5.84
CA SER A 64 -25.11 8.01 5.99
C SER A 64 -24.12 8.44 4.90
N ALA A 65 -23.14 7.60 4.61
CA ALA A 65 -22.16 7.89 3.56
C ALA A 65 -22.82 8.02 2.17
N GLN A 66 -23.80 7.16 1.85
CA GLN A 66 -24.49 7.24 0.54
C GLN A 66 -25.33 8.52 0.43
N ARG A 67 -26.07 8.89 1.48
CA ARG A 67 -26.84 10.13 1.51
C ARG A 67 -25.94 11.36 1.35
N ASP A 68 -24.86 11.41 2.10
CA ASP A 68 -23.96 12.56 2.11
C ASP A 68 -23.17 12.66 0.79
N LEU A 69 -22.80 11.50 0.19
CA LEU A 69 -22.20 11.48 -1.14
C LEU A 69 -23.18 11.94 -2.22
N ALA A 70 -24.42 11.47 -2.21
CA ALA A 70 -25.44 11.89 -3.17
C ALA A 70 -25.64 13.41 -3.13
N ALA A 71 -25.79 13.98 -1.94
CA ALA A 71 -25.92 15.43 -1.76
C ALA A 71 -24.70 16.20 -2.31
N LEU A 72 -23.48 15.69 -2.05
CA LEU A 72 -22.26 16.28 -2.59
C LEU A 72 -22.23 16.24 -4.13
N LEU A 73 -22.60 15.10 -4.74
CA LEU A 73 -22.60 14.95 -6.18
C LEU A 73 -23.64 15.82 -6.88
N GLU A 74 -24.82 16.00 -6.28
CA GLU A 74 -25.86 16.90 -6.78
C GLU A 74 -25.46 18.38 -6.73
N GLN A 75 -24.81 18.79 -5.63
CA GLN A 75 -24.37 20.15 -5.41
C GLN A 75 -23.17 20.54 -6.27
N GLU A 76 -22.13 19.71 -6.24
CA GLU A 76 -20.81 20.06 -6.79
C GLU A 76 -20.60 19.57 -8.24
N ARG A 77 -21.39 18.61 -8.69
CA ARG A 77 -21.33 18.00 -10.06
C ARG A 77 -19.91 17.71 -10.53
N PRO A 78 -19.14 16.89 -9.79
CA PRO A 78 -17.75 16.61 -10.13
C PRO A 78 -17.67 15.73 -11.39
N ASP A 79 -16.62 15.91 -12.17
CA ASP A 79 -16.37 15.14 -13.41
C ASP A 79 -16.01 13.66 -13.13
N VAL A 80 -15.40 13.36 -11.97
CA VAL A 80 -14.95 12.00 -11.62
C VAL A 80 -14.96 11.78 -10.11
N LEU A 81 -15.27 10.55 -9.69
CA LEU A 81 -15.06 10.07 -8.33
C LEU A 81 -13.86 9.13 -8.32
N HIS A 82 -12.80 9.48 -7.59
CA HIS A 82 -11.64 8.60 -7.36
C HIS A 82 -11.76 7.92 -6.00
N LEU A 83 -11.95 6.60 -6.02
CA LEU A 83 -12.10 5.76 -4.84
C LEU A 83 -10.79 5.09 -4.46
N HIS A 84 -10.40 5.18 -3.19
CA HIS A 84 -9.33 4.39 -2.60
C HIS A 84 -9.90 3.26 -1.72
N ASN A 85 -9.95 3.43 -0.40
CA ASN A 85 -10.50 2.44 0.51
C ASN A 85 -11.95 2.76 0.89
N PRO A 86 -12.93 1.89 0.61
CA PRO A 86 -14.31 2.11 1.02
C PRO A 86 -14.64 1.56 2.42
N TYR A 87 -13.74 0.84 3.07
CA TYR A 87 -14.05 0.08 4.30
C TYR A 87 -13.56 0.75 5.58
N PRO A 88 -14.35 0.69 6.67
CA PRO A 88 -15.66 0.05 6.77
C PRO A 88 -16.86 0.97 6.54
N LEU A 89 -16.73 2.32 6.49
CA LEU A 89 -17.84 3.27 6.63
C LEU A 89 -18.42 3.73 5.28
N LEU A 90 -17.63 3.75 4.20
CA LEU A 90 -18.11 4.21 2.88
C LEU A 90 -18.89 3.13 2.15
N SER A 91 -18.47 1.86 2.22
CA SER A 91 -18.94 0.75 1.39
C SER A 91 -18.62 0.92 -0.11
N PRO A 92 -18.38 -0.16 -0.86
CA PRO A 92 -18.29 -0.09 -2.32
C PRO A 92 -19.56 0.44 -3.01
N TRP A 93 -20.67 0.57 -2.28
CA TRP A 93 -21.90 1.16 -2.80
C TRP A 93 -21.71 2.60 -3.30
N VAL A 94 -20.68 3.32 -2.84
CA VAL A 94 -20.34 4.66 -3.35
C VAL A 94 -20.16 4.68 -4.87
N ILE A 95 -19.71 3.56 -5.48
CA ILE A 95 -19.60 3.40 -6.93
C ILE A 95 -20.98 3.49 -7.58
N ARG A 96 -21.98 2.79 -7.04
CA ARG A 96 -23.36 2.83 -7.54
C ARG A 96 -24.01 4.20 -7.36
N THR A 97 -23.70 4.86 -6.23
CA THR A 97 -24.20 6.21 -5.96
C THR A 97 -23.60 7.21 -6.96
N ALA A 98 -22.30 7.11 -7.28
CA ALA A 98 -21.66 7.95 -8.29
C ALA A 98 -22.30 7.73 -9.68
N HIS A 99 -22.45 6.48 -10.13
CA HIS A 99 -23.06 6.14 -11.41
C HIS A 99 -24.52 6.62 -11.50
N ALA A 100 -25.31 6.55 -10.41
CA ALA A 100 -26.67 7.06 -10.38
C ALA A 100 -26.76 8.59 -10.61
N HIS A 101 -25.65 9.32 -10.37
CA HIS A 101 -25.51 10.76 -10.64
C HIS A 101 -24.70 11.05 -11.92
N GLY A 102 -24.44 10.04 -12.74
CA GLY A 102 -23.69 10.21 -14.01
C GLY A 102 -22.20 10.47 -13.83
N VAL A 103 -21.63 10.21 -12.65
CA VAL A 103 -20.22 10.45 -12.34
C VAL A 103 -19.41 9.16 -12.52
N PRO A 104 -18.45 9.10 -13.44
CA PRO A 104 -17.58 7.95 -13.62
C PRO A 104 -16.65 7.73 -12.44
N VAL A 105 -16.24 6.47 -12.22
CA VAL A 105 -15.45 6.07 -11.05
C VAL A 105 -14.10 5.52 -11.46
N VAL A 106 -13.04 6.09 -10.89
CA VAL A 106 -11.68 5.53 -10.87
C VAL A 106 -11.45 4.85 -9.52
N GLN A 107 -10.82 3.67 -9.52
CA GLN A 107 -10.43 2.98 -8.30
C GLN A 107 -8.94 2.69 -8.27
N THR A 108 -8.21 3.23 -7.30
CA THR A 108 -6.85 2.77 -6.98
C THR A 108 -6.89 1.55 -6.07
N VAL A 109 -6.23 0.47 -6.48
CA VAL A 109 -6.24 -0.82 -5.78
C VAL A 109 -4.99 -0.97 -4.92
N HIS A 110 -5.15 -0.75 -3.61
CA HIS A 110 -4.07 -0.81 -2.63
C HIS A 110 -3.85 -2.20 -2.01
N ASN A 111 -4.80 -3.12 -2.18
CA ASN A 111 -4.76 -4.46 -1.58
C ASN A 111 -5.69 -5.41 -2.35
N TYR A 112 -5.73 -6.69 -1.94
CA TYR A 112 -6.50 -7.74 -2.62
C TYR A 112 -7.94 -7.88 -2.10
N ARG A 113 -8.55 -6.83 -1.56
CA ARG A 113 -9.85 -6.90 -0.88
C ARG A 113 -11.05 -7.03 -1.82
N GLN A 114 -10.87 -7.12 -3.12
CA GLN A 114 -11.90 -7.55 -4.05
C GLN A 114 -12.24 -9.05 -3.90
N VAL A 115 -11.29 -9.86 -3.38
CA VAL A 115 -11.40 -11.33 -3.25
C VAL A 115 -11.07 -11.81 -1.84
N CYS A 116 -10.01 -11.26 -1.23
CA CYS A 116 -9.50 -11.72 0.06
C CYS A 116 -10.09 -10.92 1.21
N SER A 117 -10.76 -11.56 2.16
CA SER A 117 -11.39 -10.87 3.31
C SER A 117 -10.40 -10.08 4.17
N SER A 118 -9.17 -10.59 4.36
CA SER A 118 -8.09 -9.81 5.03
C SER A 118 -7.45 -8.77 4.11
N GLY A 119 -7.54 -8.95 2.80
CA GLY A 119 -6.88 -8.09 1.80
C GLY A 119 -5.42 -8.44 1.55
N LEU A 120 -4.86 -9.45 2.20
CA LEU A 120 -3.41 -9.71 2.21
C LEU A 120 -2.98 -10.86 1.28
N TYR A 121 -3.88 -11.81 0.96
CA TYR A 121 -3.49 -13.08 0.36
C TYR A 121 -2.37 -13.79 1.16
N PHE A 122 -2.42 -13.62 2.48
CA PHE A 122 -1.47 -14.20 3.41
C PHE A 122 -2.18 -14.78 4.64
N ARG A 123 -1.75 -15.96 5.09
CA ARG A 123 -2.30 -16.67 6.24
C ARG A 123 -1.30 -17.70 6.75
N ASP A 124 -1.21 -17.87 8.05
CA ASP A 124 -0.41 -18.90 8.70
C ASP A 124 1.05 -18.96 8.20
N GLY A 125 1.65 -17.78 7.96
CA GLY A 125 3.04 -17.67 7.52
C GLY A 125 3.28 -17.90 6.01
N HIS A 126 2.23 -18.08 5.18
CA HIS A 126 2.38 -18.35 3.74
C HIS A 126 1.40 -17.54 2.88
N ASN A 127 1.74 -17.35 1.62
CA ASN A 127 0.85 -16.76 0.64
C ASN A 127 -0.35 -17.68 0.38
N CYS A 128 -1.58 -17.13 0.42
CA CYS A 128 -2.82 -17.87 0.34
C CYS A 128 -3.73 -17.31 -0.75
N THR A 129 -4.21 -18.17 -1.65
CA THR A 129 -5.15 -17.84 -2.73
C THR A 129 -6.45 -18.63 -2.67
N ASP A 130 -6.77 -19.25 -1.54
CA ASP A 130 -7.91 -20.19 -1.38
C ASP A 130 -9.27 -19.61 -1.74
N CYS A 131 -9.45 -18.27 -1.62
CA CYS A 131 -10.70 -17.58 -1.97
C CYS A 131 -10.76 -17.17 -3.46
N ARG A 132 -9.64 -17.30 -4.21
CA ARG A 132 -9.58 -16.88 -5.61
C ARG A 132 -10.50 -17.74 -6.48
N GLY A 133 -11.24 -17.11 -7.37
CA GLY A 133 -12.21 -17.79 -8.24
C GLY A 133 -13.51 -18.24 -7.55
N LYS A 134 -13.65 -18.09 -6.24
CA LYS A 134 -14.87 -18.46 -5.50
C LYS A 134 -15.83 -17.29 -5.38
N LEU A 135 -17.12 -17.56 -5.54
CA LEU A 135 -18.17 -16.54 -5.35
C LEU A 135 -18.31 -16.15 -3.87
N LEU A 136 -18.32 -17.14 -3.01
CA LEU A 136 -18.36 -16.96 -1.56
C LEU A 136 -17.00 -17.33 -0.97
N GLY A 137 -16.40 -16.42 -0.21
CA GLY A 137 -15.11 -16.61 0.44
C GLY A 137 -15.18 -17.58 1.62
N TRP A 138 -15.76 -18.78 1.45
CA TRP A 138 -15.89 -19.79 2.52
C TRP A 138 -14.57 -20.14 3.21
N PRO A 139 -13.42 -20.26 2.51
CA PRO A 139 -12.15 -20.47 3.21
C PRO A 139 -11.84 -19.37 4.22
N ALA A 140 -12.17 -18.12 3.93
CA ALA A 140 -11.96 -17.01 4.87
C ALA A 140 -12.77 -17.20 6.17
N VAL A 141 -13.98 -17.73 6.09
CA VAL A 141 -14.82 -18.01 7.26
C VAL A 141 -14.21 -19.14 8.10
N ARG A 142 -13.85 -20.26 7.43
CA ARG A 142 -13.24 -21.43 8.08
C ARG A 142 -11.96 -21.06 8.84
N HIS A 143 -11.13 -20.24 8.24
CA HIS A 143 -9.83 -19.83 8.79
C HIS A 143 -9.88 -18.53 9.58
N LYS A 144 -11.07 -17.95 9.80
CA LYS A 144 -11.26 -16.69 10.57
C LYS A 144 -10.36 -15.56 10.10
N CYS A 145 -10.18 -15.41 8.77
CA CYS A 145 -9.18 -14.52 8.17
C CYS A 145 -9.40 -13.04 8.47
N TYR A 146 -10.63 -12.63 8.79
CA TYR A 146 -10.90 -11.23 9.13
C TYR A 146 -11.01 -11.06 10.65
N ARG A 147 -10.04 -10.37 11.23
CA ARG A 147 -9.95 -10.06 12.68
C ARG A 147 -10.06 -11.28 13.61
N GLY A 148 -9.59 -12.45 13.18
CA GLY A 148 -9.63 -13.67 13.98
C GLY A 148 -11.04 -14.22 14.28
N SER A 149 -12.09 -13.70 13.64
CA SER A 149 -13.49 -14.02 13.93
C SER A 149 -14.19 -14.66 12.73
N ALA A 150 -14.83 -15.83 12.94
CA ALA A 150 -15.61 -16.50 11.90
C ALA A 150 -16.83 -15.63 11.47
N ALA A 151 -17.51 -15.00 12.42
CA ALA A 151 -18.67 -14.14 12.14
C ALA A 151 -18.28 -12.90 11.32
N GLN A 152 -17.17 -12.22 11.69
CA GLN A 152 -16.68 -11.07 10.93
C GLN A 152 -16.14 -11.49 9.56
N SER A 153 -15.52 -12.66 9.47
CA SER A 153 -15.08 -13.23 8.18
C SER A 153 -16.26 -13.59 7.27
N ALA A 154 -17.34 -14.11 7.83
CA ALA A 154 -18.57 -14.41 7.08
C ALA A 154 -19.21 -13.12 6.55
N LEU A 155 -19.30 -12.08 7.39
CA LEU A 155 -19.81 -10.78 7.00
C LEU A 155 -18.97 -10.17 5.86
N MET A 156 -17.63 -10.17 6.00
CA MET A 156 -16.76 -9.65 4.96
C MET A 156 -16.83 -10.49 3.68
N ALA A 157 -16.85 -11.81 3.76
CA ALA A 157 -17.03 -12.68 2.59
C ALA A 157 -18.36 -12.41 1.86
N THR A 158 -19.44 -12.20 2.62
CA THR A 158 -20.74 -11.80 2.07
C THR A 158 -20.67 -10.42 1.40
N THR A 159 -20.02 -9.47 2.05
CA THR A 159 -19.78 -8.12 1.49
C THR A 159 -19.07 -8.20 0.14
N LEU A 160 -18.00 -8.99 0.04
CA LEU A 160 -17.25 -9.15 -1.21
C LEU A 160 -18.10 -9.81 -2.30
N ALA A 161 -18.92 -10.81 -1.94
CA ALA A 161 -19.82 -11.47 -2.89
C ALA A 161 -20.92 -10.53 -3.40
N VAL A 162 -21.57 -9.77 -2.51
CA VAL A 162 -22.62 -8.78 -2.85
C VAL A 162 -22.07 -7.68 -3.75
N HIS A 163 -20.83 -7.23 -3.50
CA HIS A 163 -20.22 -6.15 -4.26
C HIS A 163 -19.43 -6.61 -5.49
N ARG A 164 -19.44 -7.91 -5.83
CA ARG A 164 -18.76 -8.38 -7.05
C ARG A 164 -19.25 -7.67 -8.32
N PRO A 165 -20.56 -7.49 -8.56
CA PRO A 165 -21.04 -6.70 -9.70
C PRO A 165 -20.66 -5.21 -9.58
N THR A 166 -20.69 -4.65 -8.38
CA THR A 166 -20.31 -3.25 -8.12
C THR A 166 -18.84 -3.00 -8.48
N TRP A 167 -17.92 -3.86 -8.04
CA TRP A 167 -16.52 -3.76 -8.43
C TRP A 167 -16.31 -3.87 -9.94
N ARG A 168 -17.05 -4.74 -10.60
CA ARG A 168 -16.97 -4.91 -12.04
C ARG A 168 -17.55 -3.75 -12.86
N SER A 169 -18.32 -2.87 -12.23
CA SER A 169 -18.85 -1.67 -12.87
C SER A 169 -17.93 -0.44 -12.77
N VAL A 170 -16.81 -0.50 -12.04
CA VAL A 170 -15.82 0.58 -12.00
C VAL A 170 -15.33 0.89 -13.42
N ASP A 171 -15.29 2.17 -13.79
CA ASP A 171 -14.96 2.58 -15.15
C ASP A 171 -13.47 2.42 -15.45
N GLN A 172 -12.60 2.77 -14.49
CA GLN A 172 -11.15 2.62 -14.63
C GLN A 172 -10.50 2.17 -13.33
N PHE A 173 -9.64 1.18 -13.40
CA PHE A 173 -8.80 0.74 -12.29
C PHE A 173 -7.37 1.25 -12.42
N ILE A 174 -6.82 1.72 -11.33
CA ILE A 174 -5.40 2.00 -11.17
C ILE A 174 -4.78 0.83 -10.40
N ALA A 175 -4.00 0.04 -11.09
CA ALA A 175 -3.19 -1.02 -10.51
C ALA A 175 -1.82 -0.45 -10.11
N LEU A 176 -1.41 -0.66 -8.87
CA LEU A 176 -0.12 -0.13 -8.39
C LEU A 176 1.09 -0.86 -8.99
N THR A 177 0.90 -2.11 -9.44
CA THR A 177 1.92 -2.98 -10.03
C THR A 177 1.28 -3.96 -11.02
N ASP A 178 2.10 -4.60 -11.85
CA ASP A 178 1.67 -5.69 -12.75
C ASP A 178 0.97 -6.82 -12.01
N ARG A 179 1.39 -7.13 -10.78
CA ARG A 179 0.73 -8.16 -9.94
C ARG A 179 -0.69 -7.78 -9.56
N ILE A 180 -0.96 -6.50 -9.28
CA ILE A 180 -2.32 -6.01 -9.07
C ILE A 180 -3.11 -6.00 -10.37
N ALA A 181 -2.50 -5.64 -11.49
CA ALA A 181 -3.14 -5.75 -12.81
C ALA A 181 -3.54 -7.22 -13.11
N ALA A 182 -2.64 -8.17 -12.87
CA ALA A 182 -2.94 -9.59 -13.01
C ALA A 182 -4.08 -10.05 -12.07
N HIS A 183 -4.10 -9.57 -10.81
CA HIS A 183 -5.20 -9.83 -9.88
C HIS A 183 -6.56 -9.31 -10.41
N LEU A 184 -6.59 -8.13 -11.00
CA LEU A 184 -7.79 -7.54 -11.58
C LEU A 184 -8.27 -8.31 -12.82
N ARG A 185 -7.36 -8.74 -13.70
CA ARG A 185 -7.68 -9.62 -14.83
C ARG A 185 -8.32 -10.93 -14.39
N ASP A 186 -7.74 -11.58 -13.38
CA ASP A 186 -8.31 -12.79 -12.78
C ASP A 186 -9.66 -12.55 -12.11
N TYR A 187 -9.89 -11.37 -11.60
CA TYR A 187 -11.19 -10.97 -11.07
C TYR A 187 -12.23 -10.72 -12.18
N GLY A 188 -11.80 -10.65 -13.45
CA GLY A 188 -12.61 -10.46 -14.64
C GLY A 188 -12.80 -9.01 -15.05
N ILE A 189 -11.81 -8.16 -14.77
CA ILE A 189 -11.72 -6.79 -15.29
C ILE A 189 -10.96 -6.83 -16.61
N PRO A 190 -11.51 -6.26 -17.70
CA PRO A 190 -10.84 -6.23 -18.99
C PRO A 190 -9.65 -5.25 -18.98
N ASP A 191 -8.64 -5.54 -19.82
CA ASP A 191 -7.37 -4.81 -19.84
C ASP A 191 -7.52 -3.32 -20.13
N GLU A 192 -8.46 -2.94 -20.98
CA GLU A 192 -8.74 -1.55 -21.32
C GLU A 192 -9.21 -0.70 -20.11
N ARG A 193 -9.69 -1.35 -19.05
CA ARG A 193 -10.05 -0.71 -17.79
C ARG A 193 -8.98 -0.82 -16.71
N ILE A 194 -7.76 -1.24 -17.04
CA ILE A 194 -6.66 -1.37 -16.08
C ILE A 194 -5.50 -0.50 -16.54
N THR A 195 -5.10 0.47 -15.72
CA THR A 195 -3.88 1.26 -15.93
C THR A 195 -2.92 1.01 -14.79
N ILE A 196 -1.66 0.69 -15.11
CA ILE A 196 -0.61 0.53 -14.09
C ILE A 196 -0.06 1.92 -13.77
N LYS A 197 -0.29 2.39 -12.55
CA LYS A 197 0.26 3.64 -12.01
C LYS A 197 0.63 3.42 -10.55
N PRO A 198 1.92 3.39 -10.21
CA PRO A 198 2.35 3.28 -8.82
C PRO A 198 1.95 4.51 -7.99
N ASN A 199 2.07 4.39 -6.68
CA ASN A 199 1.98 5.52 -5.79
C ASN A 199 3.21 6.42 -5.94
N CYS A 200 3.04 7.71 -5.65
CA CYS A 200 4.15 8.65 -5.50
C CYS A 200 4.21 9.20 -4.08
N LEU A 201 5.37 9.71 -3.72
CA LEU A 201 5.60 10.44 -2.48
C LEU A 201 6.28 11.77 -2.81
N PRO A 202 6.17 12.79 -1.95
CA PRO A 202 6.84 14.06 -2.16
C PRO A 202 8.35 13.86 -2.37
N ASP A 203 8.93 14.68 -3.25
CA ASP A 203 10.38 14.71 -3.40
C ASP A 203 11.01 15.41 -2.18
N PRO A 204 11.90 14.73 -1.43
CA PRO A 204 12.58 15.34 -0.29
C PRO A 204 13.70 16.31 -0.69
N GLY A 205 13.93 16.54 -1.98
CA GLY A 205 15.04 17.33 -2.50
C GLY A 205 16.29 16.49 -2.81
N ASP A 206 17.43 17.15 -2.90
CA ASP A 206 18.68 16.45 -3.23
C ASP A 206 19.11 15.51 -2.12
N PRO A 207 19.54 14.28 -2.48
CA PRO A 207 19.92 13.29 -1.49
C PRO A 207 21.15 13.74 -0.70
N LEU A 208 21.09 13.59 0.61
CA LEU A 208 22.25 13.71 1.47
C LEU A 208 23.21 12.51 1.26
N PRO A 209 24.52 12.64 1.57
CA PRO A 209 25.45 11.52 1.54
C PRO A 209 24.90 10.30 2.29
N LEU A 210 25.29 9.11 1.86
CA LEU A 210 24.90 7.90 2.55
C LEU A 210 25.50 7.89 3.96
N GLY A 211 24.68 7.49 4.93
CA GLY A 211 25.12 7.23 6.30
C GLY A 211 25.77 5.85 6.44
N GLU A 212 25.52 5.18 7.56
CA GLU A 212 26.10 3.88 7.88
C GLU A 212 25.03 2.83 8.20
N GLY A 213 25.37 1.56 7.91
CA GLY A 213 24.58 0.40 8.29
C GLY A 213 23.22 0.32 7.60
N PHE A 214 22.30 -0.35 8.28
CA PHE A 214 21.02 -0.75 7.74
C PHE A 214 19.87 -0.17 8.57
N LEU A 215 18.78 0.21 7.89
CA LEU A 215 17.51 0.59 8.52
C LEU A 215 16.41 -0.39 8.09
N TYR A 216 15.78 -1.05 9.05
CA TYR A 216 14.51 -1.74 8.87
C TYR A 216 13.41 -0.89 9.50
N ALA A 217 12.42 -0.47 8.71
CA ALA A 217 11.31 0.38 9.14
C ALA A 217 9.99 -0.20 8.64
N ALA A 218 9.22 -0.81 9.54
CA ALA A 218 7.93 -1.41 9.21
C ALA A 218 7.08 -1.64 10.47
N ARG A 219 5.80 -1.94 10.29
CA ARG A 219 5.02 -2.56 11.35
C ARG A 219 5.66 -3.90 11.72
N LEU A 220 5.88 -4.15 13.00
CA LEU A 220 6.52 -5.37 13.48
C LEU A 220 5.53 -6.53 13.53
N SER A 221 5.04 -6.95 12.36
CA SER A 221 4.11 -8.07 12.18
C SER A 221 4.77 -9.19 11.35
N PRO A 222 4.31 -10.45 11.49
CA PRO A 222 4.97 -11.60 10.88
C PRO A 222 5.22 -11.47 9.38
N GLU A 223 4.25 -10.92 8.64
CA GLU A 223 4.33 -10.76 7.19
C GLU A 223 5.38 -9.75 6.72
N LYS A 224 5.82 -8.83 7.60
CA LYS A 224 6.84 -7.82 7.25
C LYS A 224 8.28 -8.34 7.36
N GLY A 225 8.47 -9.57 7.87
CA GLY A 225 9.72 -10.31 7.74
C GLY A 225 10.82 -9.93 8.73
N LEU A 226 10.50 -9.27 9.88
CA LEU A 226 11.51 -8.97 10.90
C LEU A 226 12.22 -10.23 11.39
N ALA A 227 11.48 -11.31 11.65
CA ALA A 227 12.07 -12.58 12.11
C ALA A 227 13.05 -13.15 11.06
N LEU A 228 12.71 -13.06 9.78
CA LEU A 228 13.58 -13.47 8.68
C LEU A 228 14.87 -12.64 8.64
N LEU A 229 14.75 -11.31 8.80
CA LEU A 229 15.92 -10.42 8.85
C LEU A 229 16.83 -10.76 10.03
N LEU A 230 16.28 -10.94 11.21
CA LEU A 230 17.06 -11.22 12.42
C LEU A 230 17.73 -12.59 12.38
N ASP A 231 17.07 -13.63 11.83
CA ASP A 231 17.73 -14.92 11.58
C ASP A 231 18.89 -14.79 10.58
N ALA A 232 18.72 -14.02 9.50
CA ALA A 232 19.80 -13.76 8.56
C ALA A 232 20.95 -12.96 9.20
N TRP A 233 20.62 -11.96 10.02
CA TRP A 233 21.60 -11.11 10.71
C TRP A 233 22.46 -11.88 11.71
N GLN A 234 21.85 -12.78 12.48
CA GLN A 234 22.53 -13.62 13.47
C GLN A 234 23.52 -14.63 12.87
N ARG A 235 23.48 -14.87 11.56
CA ARG A 235 24.48 -15.71 10.85
C ARG A 235 25.81 -15.01 10.65
N HIS A 236 25.89 -13.71 10.97
CA HIS A 236 27.14 -12.94 10.91
C HIS A 236 27.64 -12.63 12.32
N PRO A 237 28.97 -12.55 12.52
CA PRO A 237 29.54 -12.09 13.78
C PRO A 237 29.01 -10.69 14.16
N ASP A 238 28.94 -10.41 15.45
CA ASP A 238 28.53 -9.11 15.97
C ASP A 238 29.46 -8.01 15.39
N GLY A 239 28.85 -6.92 14.91
CA GLY A 239 29.53 -5.79 14.27
C GLY A 239 30.03 -6.03 12.82
N ALA A 240 29.99 -7.25 12.28
CA ALA A 240 30.53 -7.55 10.97
C ALA A 240 29.83 -6.80 9.82
N LEU A 241 28.54 -6.49 9.97
CA LEU A 241 27.74 -5.80 8.97
C LEU A 241 27.58 -4.29 9.24
N GLY A 242 28.10 -3.78 10.37
CA GLY A 242 27.80 -2.45 10.87
C GLY A 242 26.44 -2.40 11.58
N PRO A 243 25.89 -1.21 11.89
CA PRO A 243 24.68 -1.09 12.69
C PRO A 243 23.43 -1.48 11.93
N LEU A 244 22.52 -2.21 12.59
CA LEU A 244 21.12 -2.42 12.19
C LEU A 244 20.22 -1.63 13.12
N ARG A 245 19.44 -0.70 12.57
CA ARG A 245 18.42 0.06 13.29
C ARG A 245 17.04 -0.45 12.90
N ILE A 246 16.21 -0.76 13.91
CA ILE A 246 14.86 -1.33 13.73
C ILE A 246 13.86 -0.33 14.27
N ALA A 247 13.01 0.22 13.38
CA ALA A 247 11.95 1.16 13.71
C ALA A 247 10.57 0.55 13.46
N GLY A 248 9.64 0.78 14.36
CA GLY A 248 8.24 0.38 14.25
C GLY A 248 7.69 -0.29 15.51
N GLU A 249 6.40 -0.58 15.49
CA GLU A 249 5.66 -1.25 16.56
C GLU A 249 4.87 -2.44 16.01
N GLY A 250 4.53 -3.40 16.90
CA GLY A 250 3.70 -4.55 16.56
C GLY A 250 4.01 -5.79 17.39
N ASP A 251 3.41 -6.91 16.99
CA ASP A 251 3.46 -8.18 17.74
C ASP A 251 4.88 -8.74 17.90
N LEU A 252 5.81 -8.38 17.00
CA LEU A 252 7.22 -8.83 17.06
C LEU A 252 8.13 -7.84 17.80
N ARG A 253 7.61 -6.82 18.50
CA ARG A 253 8.39 -5.95 19.37
C ARG A 253 9.25 -6.73 20.38
N PRO A 254 8.73 -7.75 21.11
CA PRO A 254 9.55 -8.50 22.06
C PRO A 254 10.77 -9.19 21.41
N LEU A 255 10.64 -9.60 20.12
CA LEU A 255 11.76 -10.17 19.38
C LEU A 255 12.82 -9.10 19.04
N ALA A 256 12.40 -7.91 18.62
CA ALA A 256 13.32 -6.80 18.36
C ALA A 256 14.09 -6.37 19.62
N GLU A 257 13.38 -6.20 20.73
CA GLU A 257 13.97 -5.86 22.04
C GLU A 257 14.99 -6.91 22.53
N LYS A 258 14.62 -8.20 22.39
CA LYS A 258 15.50 -9.31 22.75
C LYS A 258 16.82 -9.26 21.97
N VAL A 259 16.76 -9.18 20.65
CA VAL A 259 17.97 -9.20 19.81
C VAL A 259 18.81 -7.95 20.02
N ALA A 260 18.18 -6.77 20.23
CA ALA A 260 18.90 -5.55 20.56
C ALA A 260 19.60 -5.62 21.91
N ALA A 261 19.10 -6.40 22.88
CA ALA A 261 19.77 -6.64 24.16
C ALA A 261 20.93 -7.66 24.05
N GLU A 262 20.88 -8.57 23.08
CA GLU A 262 21.87 -9.63 22.89
C GLU A 262 23.03 -9.23 21.94
N ARG A 263 22.82 -8.20 21.07
CA ARG A 263 23.79 -7.80 20.05
C ARG A 263 24.09 -6.30 20.10
N SER A 264 25.37 -5.97 20.12
CA SER A 264 25.82 -4.56 20.18
C SER A 264 25.61 -3.79 18.87
N ASP A 265 25.46 -4.51 17.75
CA ASP A 265 25.25 -3.95 16.42
C ASP A 265 23.75 -3.79 16.05
N VAL A 266 22.82 -4.13 16.94
CA VAL A 266 21.37 -4.00 16.71
C VAL A 266 20.77 -3.00 17.70
N THR A 267 20.02 -2.02 17.18
CA THR A 267 19.31 -1.04 18.00
C THR A 267 17.81 -1.05 17.64
N TYR A 268 16.96 -1.22 18.65
CA TYR A 268 15.51 -1.04 18.51
C TYR A 268 15.11 0.37 18.90
N LEU A 269 14.47 1.08 17.97
CA LEU A 269 14.13 2.51 18.09
C LEU A 269 12.67 2.75 18.53
N GLY A 270 11.82 1.70 18.49
CA GLY A 270 10.37 1.87 18.72
C GLY A 270 9.64 2.55 17.57
N ALA A 271 8.46 3.09 17.87
CA ALA A 271 7.72 3.92 16.92
C ALA A 271 8.41 5.29 16.80
N LEU A 272 8.63 5.71 15.57
CA LEU A 272 9.21 7.02 15.24
C LEU A 272 8.16 7.90 14.58
N ASP A 273 8.20 9.19 14.85
CA ASP A 273 7.47 10.18 14.08
C ASP A 273 8.12 10.37 12.68
N ARG A 274 7.49 11.18 11.83
CA ARG A 274 7.96 11.41 10.46
C ARG A 274 9.37 12.02 10.44
N THR A 275 9.62 12.99 11.28
CA THR A 275 10.91 13.70 11.34
C THR A 275 12.02 12.79 11.82
N GLU A 276 11.75 12.00 12.85
CA GLU A 276 12.65 10.98 13.36
C GLU A 276 12.96 9.91 12.32
N MET A 277 11.91 9.42 11.59
CA MET A 277 12.07 8.44 10.53
C MET A 277 12.91 8.98 9.37
N ASP A 278 12.71 10.22 8.98
CA ASP A 278 13.51 10.87 7.92
C ASP A 278 14.98 10.99 8.34
N ARG A 279 15.26 11.30 9.62
CA ARG A 279 16.61 11.32 10.18
C ARG A 279 17.26 9.94 10.15
N GLU A 280 16.56 8.91 10.61
CA GLU A 280 17.07 7.54 10.63
C GLU A 280 17.31 6.99 9.21
N ARG A 281 16.42 7.32 8.27
CA ARG A 281 16.60 6.99 6.85
C ARG A 281 17.82 7.68 6.26
N THR A 282 18.03 8.95 6.57
CA THR A 282 19.21 9.72 6.13
C THR A 282 20.50 9.15 6.74
N ALA A 283 20.46 8.71 7.99
CA ALA A 283 21.60 8.13 8.68
C ALA A 283 21.94 6.69 8.22
N ALA A 284 21.09 6.04 7.40
CA ALA A 284 21.33 4.70 6.89
C ALA A 284 22.09 4.73 5.54
N ALA A 285 22.90 3.69 5.31
CA ALA A 285 23.47 3.38 4.00
C ALA A 285 22.50 2.57 3.14
N VAL A 286 21.78 1.63 3.74
CA VAL A 286 20.85 0.71 3.08
C VAL A 286 19.54 0.64 3.86
N VAL A 287 18.42 0.67 3.15
CA VAL A 287 17.11 0.34 3.74
C VAL A 287 16.78 -1.12 3.46
N VAL A 288 16.25 -1.82 4.46
CA VAL A 288 15.88 -3.23 4.35
C VAL A 288 14.37 -3.38 4.34
N ALA A 289 13.83 -4.00 3.28
CA ALA A 289 12.41 -4.29 3.13
C ALA A 289 12.23 -5.75 2.72
N VAL A 290 12.00 -6.63 3.70
CA VAL A 290 12.04 -8.08 3.53
C VAL A 290 10.73 -8.80 3.88
N PRO A 291 9.58 -8.33 3.36
CA PRO A 291 8.31 -9.02 3.63
C PRO A 291 8.35 -10.46 3.11
N THR A 292 7.58 -11.32 3.78
CA THR A 292 7.38 -12.73 3.39
C THR A 292 6.08 -12.93 2.60
N TRP A 293 5.28 -11.87 2.45
CA TRP A 293 4.01 -11.87 1.72
C TRP A 293 4.11 -11.02 0.45
N ASN A 294 3.12 -11.14 -0.43
CA ASN A 294 3.02 -10.35 -1.65
C ASN A 294 2.57 -8.90 -1.33
N ASP A 295 3.46 -8.12 -0.70
CA ASP A 295 3.22 -6.70 -0.46
C ASP A 295 3.03 -5.97 -1.79
N VAL A 296 1.95 -5.20 -1.89
CA VAL A 296 1.56 -4.59 -3.17
C VAL A 296 2.56 -3.56 -3.64
N LEU A 297 2.83 -2.58 -2.76
CA LEU A 297 3.79 -1.49 -3.04
C LEU A 297 4.27 -0.89 -1.70
N PRO A 298 5.32 -1.46 -1.07
CA PRO A 298 5.83 -0.96 0.21
C PRO A 298 6.30 0.50 0.10
N THR A 299 5.65 1.42 0.81
CA THR A 299 5.98 2.85 0.76
C THR A 299 7.38 3.16 1.28
N VAL A 300 7.88 2.36 2.23
CA VAL A 300 9.26 2.49 2.75
C VAL A 300 10.31 2.40 1.65
N ILE A 301 10.05 1.63 0.59
CA ILE A 301 10.96 1.54 -0.57
C ILE A 301 10.89 2.84 -1.38
N LEU A 302 9.70 3.37 -1.66
CA LEU A 302 9.57 4.65 -2.35
C LEU A 302 10.27 5.77 -1.60
N GLU A 303 10.11 5.82 -0.28
CA GLU A 303 10.78 6.77 0.61
C GLU A 303 12.31 6.62 0.58
N ALA A 304 12.80 5.38 0.56
CA ALA A 304 14.22 5.10 0.45
C ALA A 304 14.79 5.56 -0.90
N LEU A 305 14.12 5.19 -2.00
CA LEU A 305 14.54 5.60 -3.36
C LEU A 305 14.52 7.12 -3.51
N ALA A 306 13.49 7.81 -2.98
CA ALA A 306 13.40 9.26 -2.97
C ALA A 306 14.58 9.92 -2.25
N ALA A 307 15.02 9.35 -1.13
CA ALA A 307 16.17 9.79 -0.36
C ALA A 307 17.53 9.32 -0.94
N GLY A 308 17.54 8.64 -2.09
CA GLY A 308 18.77 8.07 -2.68
C GLY A 308 19.38 6.93 -1.86
N ARG A 309 18.55 6.20 -1.09
CA ARG A 309 18.98 5.04 -0.30
C ARG A 309 18.66 3.76 -1.08
N PRO A 310 19.67 2.96 -1.47
CA PRO A 310 19.42 1.67 -2.11
C PRO A 310 18.74 0.71 -1.13
N VAL A 311 17.99 -0.24 -1.67
CA VAL A 311 17.15 -1.14 -0.86
C VAL A 311 17.59 -2.59 -1.04
N LEU A 312 17.79 -3.29 0.08
CA LEU A 312 17.83 -4.74 0.11
C LEU A 312 16.41 -5.27 0.35
N GLY A 313 15.82 -5.90 -0.66
CA GLY A 313 14.46 -6.41 -0.64
C GLY A 313 14.35 -7.91 -0.84
N THR A 314 13.22 -8.50 -0.45
CA THR A 314 12.86 -9.85 -0.88
C THR A 314 12.21 -9.85 -2.26
N ALA A 315 12.39 -10.92 -3.04
CA ALA A 315 11.86 -11.09 -4.39
C ALA A 315 10.36 -11.44 -4.37
N VAL A 316 9.54 -10.64 -3.66
CA VAL A 316 8.10 -10.87 -3.50
C VAL A 316 7.29 -9.59 -3.76
N GLY A 317 6.00 -9.77 -4.08
CA GLY A 317 5.08 -8.65 -4.24
C GLY A 317 5.50 -7.65 -5.31
N GLY A 318 5.42 -6.36 -5.01
CA GLY A 318 5.81 -5.25 -5.87
C GLY A 318 7.27 -4.83 -5.75
N ILE A 319 8.09 -5.52 -4.93
CA ILE A 319 9.49 -5.12 -4.70
C ILE A 319 10.35 -5.21 -5.96
N PRO A 320 10.30 -6.30 -6.77
CA PRO A 320 11.04 -6.37 -8.03
C PRO A 320 10.74 -5.19 -8.96
N TYR A 321 9.45 -4.84 -9.10
CA TYR A 321 9.00 -3.68 -9.88
C TYR A 321 9.60 -2.35 -9.34
N LEU A 322 9.54 -2.12 -8.02
CA LEU A 322 10.08 -0.91 -7.42
C LEU A 322 11.57 -0.75 -7.67
N LEU A 323 12.33 -1.84 -7.62
CA LEU A 323 13.78 -1.82 -7.83
C LEU A 323 14.20 -1.85 -9.31
N GLY A 324 13.27 -2.10 -10.25
CA GLY A 324 13.53 -2.08 -11.69
C GLY A 324 13.94 -3.41 -12.29
N VAL A 325 13.77 -4.54 -11.58
CA VAL A 325 14.20 -5.87 -12.06
C VAL A 325 13.31 -6.39 -13.19
N ASP A 326 12.03 -6.07 -13.17
CA ASP A 326 11.06 -6.58 -14.15
C ASP A 326 11.14 -5.85 -15.51
N GLU A 327 11.91 -4.77 -15.62
CA GLU A 327 11.94 -3.92 -16.82
C GLU A 327 13.08 -4.28 -17.79
N SER A 328 14.18 -4.82 -17.29
CA SER A 328 15.27 -5.34 -18.12
C SER A 328 16.26 -6.13 -17.28
N PRO A 329 16.73 -7.32 -17.75
CA PRO A 329 17.79 -8.07 -17.08
C PRO A 329 19.15 -7.32 -17.05
N SER A 330 19.32 -6.35 -17.94
CA SER A 330 20.54 -5.53 -18.08
C SER A 330 20.41 -4.16 -17.40
N ALA A 331 19.24 -3.82 -16.83
CA ALA A 331 19.05 -2.55 -16.16
C ALA A 331 19.84 -2.51 -14.83
N GLU A 332 20.42 -1.37 -14.55
CA GLU A 332 21.00 -1.08 -13.25
C GLU A 332 19.90 -0.95 -12.23
N ILE A 333 19.77 -1.93 -11.35
CA ILE A 333 18.70 -1.97 -10.35
C ILE A 333 19.02 -1.08 -9.15
N ALA A 334 17.97 -0.51 -8.55
CA ALA A 334 18.07 0.44 -7.44
C ALA A 334 18.35 -0.20 -6.06
N GLY A 335 18.83 -1.44 -6.05
CA GLY A 335 19.09 -2.19 -4.83
C GLY A 335 19.44 -3.66 -5.10
N TRP A 336 19.09 -4.55 -4.20
CA TRP A 336 19.35 -5.98 -4.29
C TRP A 336 18.09 -6.77 -3.95
N LEU A 337 17.92 -7.92 -4.58
CA LEU A 337 16.87 -8.88 -4.27
C LEU A 337 17.45 -10.17 -3.70
N ALA A 338 16.85 -10.66 -2.62
CA ALA A 338 17.08 -11.98 -2.07
C ALA A 338 15.80 -12.81 -2.09
N GLN A 339 15.91 -14.14 -2.18
CA GLN A 339 14.77 -14.99 -1.89
C GLN A 339 14.34 -14.81 -0.41
N PRO A 340 13.04 -15.00 -0.06
CA PRO A 340 12.55 -14.81 1.31
C PRO A 340 12.98 -15.97 2.23
N GLU A 341 14.28 -16.22 2.28
CA GLU A 341 14.96 -17.25 3.04
C GLU A 341 16.17 -16.64 3.77
N ALA A 342 16.36 -17.03 5.04
CA ALA A 342 17.41 -16.44 5.87
C ALA A 342 18.82 -16.63 5.30
N ALA A 343 19.10 -17.76 4.64
CA ALA A 343 20.40 -18.01 4.03
C ALA A 343 20.66 -17.08 2.83
N ALA A 344 19.65 -16.90 1.96
CA ALA A 344 19.74 -15.99 0.82
C ALA A 344 19.91 -14.54 1.25
N LEU A 345 19.14 -14.11 2.27
CA LEU A 345 19.25 -12.77 2.81
C LEU A 345 20.60 -12.54 3.49
N ALA A 346 21.09 -13.51 4.27
CA ALA A 346 22.40 -13.45 4.89
C ALA A 346 23.53 -13.29 3.85
N ALA A 347 23.46 -14.00 2.74
CA ALA A 347 24.42 -13.85 1.65
C ALA A 347 24.38 -12.46 0.98
N ALA A 348 23.20 -11.84 0.91
CA ALA A 348 23.00 -10.53 0.28
C ALA A 348 23.45 -9.34 1.16
N LEU A 349 23.39 -9.45 2.48
CA LEU A 349 23.70 -8.35 3.41
C LEU A 349 25.12 -7.77 3.23
N PRO A 350 26.21 -8.57 3.19
CA PRO A 350 27.55 -8.01 2.98
C PRO A 350 27.73 -7.38 1.60
N ILE A 351 27.06 -7.90 0.58
CA ILE A 351 27.08 -7.34 -0.78
C ILE A 351 26.42 -5.97 -0.76
N ALA A 352 25.24 -5.87 -0.15
CA ALA A 352 24.48 -4.61 -0.03
C ALA A 352 25.30 -3.54 0.71
N ARG A 353 26.00 -3.93 1.79
CA ARG A 353 26.91 -3.02 2.50
C ARG A 353 28.06 -2.53 1.61
N ALA A 354 28.71 -3.42 0.88
CA ALA A 354 29.87 -3.09 0.07
C ALA A 354 29.54 -2.20 -1.13
N GLU A 355 28.38 -2.40 -1.75
CA GLU A 355 27.97 -1.71 -2.96
C GLU A 355 27.06 -0.49 -2.72
N ALA A 356 26.70 -0.17 -1.47
CA ALA A 356 25.72 0.86 -1.14
C ALA A 356 26.00 2.21 -1.81
N VAL A 357 27.27 2.67 -1.78
CA VAL A 357 27.68 3.96 -2.35
C VAL A 357 27.45 4.00 -3.87
N ALA A 358 27.73 2.92 -4.57
CA ALA A 358 27.54 2.84 -6.02
C ALA A 358 26.06 2.81 -6.40
N ARG A 359 25.20 2.25 -5.53
CA ARG A 359 23.76 2.10 -5.80
C ARG A 359 22.90 3.29 -5.36
N GLY A 360 23.39 4.17 -4.52
CA GLY A 360 22.65 5.36 -4.08
C GLY A 360 22.14 6.24 -5.23
N PRO A 361 23.01 6.63 -6.17
CA PRO A 361 22.59 7.39 -7.36
C PRO A 361 21.54 6.67 -8.22
N LEU A 362 21.64 5.34 -8.37
CA LEU A 362 20.67 4.53 -9.11
C LEU A 362 19.30 4.52 -8.43
N ALA A 363 19.27 4.40 -7.11
CA ALA A 363 18.04 4.50 -6.32
C ALA A 363 17.34 5.86 -6.55
N ARG A 364 18.08 6.95 -6.50
CA ARG A 364 17.55 8.29 -6.76
C ARG A 364 17.07 8.48 -8.20
N ALA A 365 17.84 8.00 -9.17
CA ALA A 365 17.47 8.07 -10.58
C ALA A 365 16.16 7.30 -10.85
N ARG A 366 16.02 6.11 -10.26
CA ARG A 366 14.80 5.29 -10.34
C ARG A 366 13.59 6.04 -9.81
N TYR A 367 13.72 6.68 -8.63
CA TYR A 367 12.65 7.50 -8.08
C TYR A 367 12.27 8.65 -9.02
N ARG A 368 13.23 9.44 -9.48
CA ARG A 368 12.98 10.59 -10.35
C ARG A 368 12.29 10.21 -11.65
N GLN A 369 12.67 9.09 -12.24
CA GLN A 369 12.14 8.65 -13.53
C GLN A 369 10.73 8.06 -13.44
N PHE A 370 10.43 7.28 -12.39
CA PHE A 370 9.22 6.45 -12.35
C PHE A 370 8.25 6.80 -11.23
N PHE A 371 8.71 7.45 -10.15
CA PHE A 371 7.90 7.66 -8.94
C PHE A 371 7.81 9.13 -8.53
N HIS A 372 8.38 10.03 -9.31
CA HIS A 372 8.32 11.46 -9.03
C HIS A 372 6.89 11.99 -9.14
N PRO A 373 6.45 12.89 -8.23
CA PRO A 373 5.10 13.44 -8.22
C PRO A 373 4.67 14.07 -9.55
N GLU A 374 5.52 14.85 -10.20
CA GLU A 374 5.18 15.48 -11.48
C GLU A 374 4.80 14.46 -12.55
N VAL A 375 5.57 13.36 -12.65
CA VAL A 375 5.31 12.30 -13.64
C VAL A 375 3.99 11.59 -13.35
N LEU A 376 3.78 11.21 -12.07
CA LEU A 376 2.63 10.39 -11.70
C LEU A 376 1.34 11.19 -11.54
N THR A 377 1.42 12.47 -11.17
CA THR A 377 0.26 13.35 -11.13
C THR A 377 -0.23 13.69 -12.54
N ALA A 378 0.68 13.99 -13.48
CA ALA A 378 0.31 14.16 -14.89
C ALA A 378 -0.41 12.92 -15.44
N ARG A 379 0.16 11.72 -15.21
CA ARG A 379 -0.47 10.46 -15.63
C ARG A 379 -1.85 10.23 -15.00
N LEU A 380 -2.05 10.65 -13.74
CA LEU A 380 -3.34 10.55 -13.06
C LEU A 380 -4.39 11.48 -13.70
N ILE A 381 -3.99 12.70 -14.03
CA ILE A 381 -4.84 13.67 -14.74
C ILE A 381 -5.22 13.15 -16.11
N ASP A 382 -4.29 12.53 -16.84
CA ASP A 382 -4.57 11.92 -18.15
C ASP A 382 -5.63 10.80 -18.05
N ILE A 383 -5.57 9.97 -16.98
CA ILE A 383 -6.59 8.95 -16.71
C ILE A 383 -7.97 9.59 -16.53
N TYR A 384 -8.06 10.66 -15.75
CA TYR A 384 -9.35 11.34 -15.53
C TYR A 384 -9.89 11.98 -16.83
N THR A 385 -9.03 12.68 -17.56
CA THR A 385 -9.40 13.34 -18.81
C THR A 385 -9.87 12.32 -19.87
N GLY A 386 -9.21 11.17 -19.96
CA GLY A 386 -9.61 10.11 -20.88
C GLY A 386 -11.00 9.54 -20.58
N LEU A 387 -11.38 9.46 -19.29
CA LEU A 387 -12.72 9.00 -18.89
C LEU A 387 -13.81 10.02 -19.22
N THR A 388 -13.58 11.30 -18.95
CA THR A 388 -14.57 12.36 -19.20
C THR A 388 -14.81 12.59 -20.69
N ALA A 389 -13.77 12.50 -21.53
CA ALA A 389 -13.90 12.59 -22.97
C ALA A 389 -14.74 11.45 -23.58
N ASN A 390 -14.66 10.24 -23.03
CA ASN A 390 -15.44 9.09 -23.49
C ASN A 390 -16.92 9.18 -23.08
N SER A 391 -17.22 9.78 -21.92
CA SER A 391 -18.60 9.96 -21.46
C SER A 391 -19.40 10.93 -22.35
N ASP A 392 -18.76 11.97 -22.88
CA ASP A 392 -19.38 12.94 -23.79
C ASP A 392 -19.71 12.34 -25.18
N GLN A 393 -18.96 11.32 -25.63
CA GLN A 393 -19.21 10.64 -26.89
C GLN A 393 -20.36 9.63 -26.81
N THR A 394 -20.63 9.04 -25.67
CA THR A 394 -21.73 8.08 -25.45
C THR A 394 -23.07 8.76 -25.17
N SER A 395 -23.06 10.05 -24.89
CA SER A 395 -24.26 10.87 -24.60
C SER A 395 -24.80 11.61 -25.84
N ARG A 396 -24.15 11.48 -26.98
CA ARG A 396 -24.59 11.98 -28.31
C ARG A 396 -25.08 10.83 -29.16
#